data_c3d85e059dc5c84c877da57549f00283
#
_entry.id   c3d85e059dc5c84c877da57549f00283
#
_cell.length_a   1.000
_cell.length_b   1.000
_cell.length_c   1.000
_cell.angle_alpha   90.00
_cell.angle_beta   90.00
_cell.angle_gamma   90.00
#
_symmetry.space_group_name_H-M   'P 1'
#
loop_
_entity.id
_entity.type
_entity.pdbx_description
1 polymer ?
#
loop_
_entity_poly.entity_id
_entity_poly.type
_entity_poly.pdbx_seq_one_letter_code
_entity_poly.pdbx_strand_id
1 'polypeptide(L)'
;MARTFAYCRVSTSDQTTDNQINEITGAGFSVEPKRIITETISGSVASMERPGFSKLIDRLEDGDVLIVTKLDRLGRNAMDVRATVERLSASGVRVHCLALGGVDLTSAAGKMTMGVIAAVSEFERDLLIERTQAGLSRAKAQGRSLGRPAALSDVQQAEVLKLRSMDVSLGTVAKQFGVSRSAIQRIEKRHAG
;
A
#
# COMPACT_ATOMS: atom_id res chain seq x y z
N MET A 1 8.04 0.72 36.29
CA MET A 1 8.68 1.84 35.55
C MET A 1 8.29 1.71 34.09
N ALA A 2 7.91 2.79 33.45
CA ALA A 2 7.61 2.81 32.02
C ALA A 2 8.83 2.38 31.20
N ARG A 3 8.67 1.39 30.34
CA ARG A 3 9.74 0.92 29.43
C ARG A 3 9.60 1.65 28.12
N THR A 4 10.74 1.99 27.50
CA THR A 4 10.76 2.63 26.19
C THR A 4 11.21 1.65 25.13
N PHE A 5 10.44 1.51 24.08
CA PHE A 5 10.70 0.68 22.91
C PHE A 5 10.87 1.54 21.66
N ALA A 6 11.69 1.09 20.73
CA ALA A 6 11.83 1.71 19.41
C ALA A 6 11.53 0.67 18.32
N TYR A 7 10.80 1.10 17.30
CA TYR A 7 10.60 0.29 16.10
C TYR A 7 11.18 1.00 14.87
N CYS A 8 12.16 0.33 14.27
CA CYS A 8 12.92 0.80 13.12
C CYS A 8 12.68 -0.14 11.94
N ARG A 9 12.35 0.40 10.77
CA ARG A 9 12.06 -0.39 9.57
C ARG A 9 12.78 0.18 8.35
N VAL A 10 13.28 -0.72 7.52
CA VAL A 10 13.82 -0.43 6.19
C VAL A 10 13.11 -1.28 5.13
N SER A 11 13.09 -0.83 3.87
CA SER A 11 12.41 -1.54 2.78
C SER A 11 13.29 -2.57 2.09
N THR A 12 14.61 -2.42 2.17
CA THR A 12 15.61 -3.29 1.52
C THR A 12 16.72 -3.65 2.50
N SER A 13 17.41 -4.76 2.25
CA SER A 13 18.54 -5.23 3.06
C SER A 13 19.77 -4.32 3.01
N ASP A 14 19.90 -3.51 1.95
CA ASP A 14 21.05 -2.61 1.76
C ASP A 14 20.93 -1.32 2.59
N GLN A 15 19.78 -1.08 3.23
CA GLN A 15 19.56 0.05 4.12
C GLN A 15 19.77 -0.37 5.56
N THR A 16 20.36 0.52 6.37
CA THR A 16 20.54 0.29 7.80
C THR A 16 19.49 1.04 8.61
N THR A 17 19.18 0.51 9.78
CA THR A 17 18.30 1.17 10.77
C THR A 17 19.07 2.12 11.69
N ASP A 18 20.40 2.19 11.58
CA ASP A 18 21.26 2.97 12.47
C ASP A 18 20.91 4.45 12.50
N ASN A 19 20.59 5.03 11.34
CA ASN A 19 20.16 6.42 11.26
C ASN A 19 18.89 6.68 12.07
N GLN A 20 17.94 5.74 12.09
CA GLN A 20 16.72 5.85 12.88
C GLN A 20 17.02 5.75 14.39
N ILE A 21 17.92 4.86 14.77
CA ILE A 21 18.36 4.70 16.16
C ILE A 21 19.07 5.98 16.64
N ASN A 22 19.97 6.54 15.81
CA ASN A 22 20.67 7.79 16.11
C ASN A 22 19.69 8.97 16.22
N GLU A 23 18.67 9.05 15.36
CA GLU A 23 17.62 10.06 15.42
C GLU A 23 16.83 9.97 16.73
N ILE A 24 16.46 8.76 17.15
CA ILE A 24 15.74 8.51 18.41
C ILE A 24 16.61 8.93 19.62
N THR A 25 17.89 8.55 19.63
CA THR A 25 18.82 8.92 20.69
C THR A 25 19.08 10.43 20.72
N GLY A 26 19.27 11.05 19.54
CA GLY A 26 19.45 12.49 19.40
C GLY A 26 18.22 13.32 19.84
N ALA A 27 17.03 12.74 19.77
CA ALA A 27 15.80 13.34 20.29
C ALA A 27 15.65 13.19 21.81
N GLY A 28 16.64 12.63 22.51
CA GLY A 28 16.68 12.51 23.97
C GLY A 28 16.02 11.25 24.53
N PHE A 29 15.62 10.29 23.65
CA PHE A 29 15.07 9.03 24.13
C PHE A 29 16.15 7.98 24.34
N SER A 30 16.27 7.50 25.59
CA SER A 30 17.15 6.38 25.92
C SER A 30 16.39 5.07 25.79
N VAL A 31 16.81 4.22 24.84
CA VAL A 31 16.18 2.92 24.58
C VAL A 31 17.22 1.81 24.79
N GLU A 32 16.91 0.85 25.66
CA GLU A 32 17.78 -0.30 25.84
C GLU A 32 17.90 -1.12 24.55
N PRO A 33 19.10 -1.63 24.17
CA PRO A 33 19.30 -2.37 22.92
C PRO A 33 18.30 -3.52 22.70
N LYS A 34 17.93 -4.25 23.75
CA LYS A 34 16.95 -5.35 23.71
C LYS A 34 15.51 -4.90 23.41
N ARG A 35 15.23 -3.58 23.48
CA ARG A 35 13.94 -2.94 23.22
C ARG A 35 13.92 -2.18 21.90
N ILE A 36 15.00 -2.22 21.14
CA ILE A 36 15.06 -1.72 19.77
C ILE A 36 14.71 -2.89 18.85
N ILE A 37 13.59 -2.77 18.16
CA ILE A 37 13.14 -3.77 17.18
C ILE A 37 13.44 -3.23 15.79
N THR A 38 14.27 -3.97 15.05
CA THR A 38 14.62 -3.65 13.67
C THR A 38 14.00 -4.67 12.73
N GLU A 39 13.48 -4.22 11.59
CA GLU A 39 12.83 -5.09 10.62
C GLU A 39 13.08 -4.62 9.18
N THR A 40 13.37 -5.57 8.29
CA THR A 40 13.48 -5.32 6.84
C THR A 40 12.23 -5.85 6.16
N ILE A 41 11.30 -4.95 5.84
CA ILE A 41 10.02 -5.30 5.21
C ILE A 41 9.45 -4.09 4.46
N SER A 42 8.71 -4.34 3.37
CA SER A 42 8.10 -3.26 2.59
C SER A 42 7.08 -2.44 3.42
N GLY A 43 7.06 -1.13 3.21
CA GLY A 43 6.06 -0.24 3.81
C GLY A 43 4.62 -0.50 3.34
N SER A 44 4.43 -1.24 2.24
CA SER A 44 3.10 -1.61 1.74
C SER A 44 2.42 -2.72 2.55
N VAL A 45 3.18 -3.44 3.40
CA VAL A 45 2.64 -4.45 4.32
C VAL A 45 1.99 -3.76 5.51
N ALA A 46 0.78 -4.16 5.89
CA ALA A 46 0.10 -3.63 7.07
C ALA A 46 0.92 -3.88 8.34
N SER A 47 0.86 -2.95 9.30
CA SER A 47 1.70 -3.02 10.50
C SER A 47 1.56 -4.34 11.25
N MET A 48 0.34 -4.82 11.45
CA MET A 48 0.07 -6.06 12.18
C MET A 48 0.46 -7.35 11.42
N GLU A 49 0.67 -7.27 10.11
CA GLU A 49 1.16 -8.36 9.26
C GLU A 49 2.69 -8.44 9.24
N ARG A 50 3.37 -7.45 9.82
CA ARG A 50 4.84 -7.42 9.94
C ARG A 50 5.28 -8.26 11.15
N PRO A 51 6.07 -9.32 10.94
CA PRO A 51 6.45 -10.25 12.04
C PRO A 51 7.16 -9.57 13.21
N GLY A 52 8.07 -8.63 12.94
CA GLY A 52 8.80 -7.89 13.98
C GLY A 52 7.87 -6.96 14.75
N PHE A 53 6.97 -6.27 14.05
CA PHE A 53 5.98 -5.37 14.68
C PHE A 53 4.97 -6.15 15.52
N SER A 54 4.45 -7.28 15.03
CA SER A 54 3.52 -8.13 15.80
C SER A 54 4.17 -8.61 17.10
N LYS A 55 5.41 -9.13 17.04
CA LYS A 55 6.16 -9.52 18.25
C LYS A 55 6.43 -8.35 19.20
N LEU A 56 6.60 -7.14 18.69
CA LEU A 56 6.74 -5.95 19.52
C LEU A 56 5.45 -5.69 20.30
N ILE A 57 4.28 -5.73 19.61
CA ILE A 57 2.97 -5.52 20.26
C ILE A 57 2.75 -6.50 21.41
N ASP A 58 3.11 -7.78 21.22
CA ASP A 58 2.98 -8.82 22.27
C ASP A 58 3.88 -8.58 23.50
N ARG A 59 4.91 -7.73 23.38
CA ARG A 59 5.85 -7.39 24.46
C ARG A 59 5.50 -6.10 25.21
N LEU A 60 4.65 -5.26 24.61
CA LEU A 60 4.24 -3.99 25.18
C LEU A 60 3.20 -4.20 26.28
N GLU A 61 3.34 -3.45 27.37
CA GLU A 61 2.45 -3.45 28.52
C GLU A 61 1.93 -2.04 28.82
N ASP A 62 0.92 -1.95 29.65
CA ASP A 62 0.36 -0.67 30.09
C ASP A 62 1.45 0.25 30.67
N GLY A 63 1.41 1.52 30.29
CA GLY A 63 2.39 2.54 30.64
C GLY A 63 3.66 2.55 29.81
N ASP A 64 3.91 1.58 28.92
CA ASP A 64 5.07 1.59 28.02
C ASP A 64 5.00 2.71 26.97
N VAL A 65 6.16 3.00 26.39
CA VAL A 65 6.33 4.02 25.36
C VAL A 65 6.90 3.39 24.10
N LEU A 66 6.22 3.55 22.96
CA LEU A 66 6.74 3.18 21.65
C LEU A 66 7.19 4.45 20.91
N ILE A 67 8.40 4.43 20.37
CA ILE A 67 8.96 5.52 19.57
C ILE A 67 9.20 5.05 18.16
N VAL A 68 8.79 5.88 17.21
CA VAL A 68 9.07 5.72 15.78
C VAL A 68 9.58 7.03 15.20
N THR A 69 10.43 6.95 14.18
CA THR A 69 10.93 8.15 13.51
C THR A 69 9.88 8.77 12.59
N LYS A 70 9.07 7.95 11.90
CA LYS A 70 8.07 8.40 10.92
C LYS A 70 6.78 7.59 11.04
N LEU A 71 5.65 8.16 10.60
CA LEU A 71 4.33 7.52 10.63
C LEU A 71 4.26 6.21 9.80
N ASP A 72 4.99 6.13 8.69
CA ASP A 72 5.03 4.94 7.84
C ASP A 72 5.66 3.71 8.52
N ARG A 73 6.22 3.87 9.71
CA ARG A 73 6.63 2.78 10.60
C ARG A 73 5.40 2.11 11.23
N LEU A 74 4.36 2.89 11.53
CA LEU A 74 3.15 2.43 12.24
C LEU A 74 2.07 1.86 11.30
N GLY A 75 2.19 2.04 9.99
CA GLY A 75 1.19 1.52 9.05
C GLY A 75 1.55 1.79 7.59
N ARG A 76 0.79 1.19 6.68
CA ARG A 76 0.95 1.34 5.22
C ARG A 76 0.23 2.58 4.64
N ASN A 77 -0.72 3.13 5.37
CA ASN A 77 -1.48 4.32 5.01
C ASN A 77 -2.06 4.97 6.27
N ALA A 78 -2.67 6.15 6.14
CA ALA A 78 -3.20 6.92 7.26
C ALA A 78 -4.21 6.14 8.12
N MET A 79 -5.09 5.33 7.51
CA MET A 79 -6.08 4.52 8.21
C MET A 79 -5.43 3.41 9.04
N ASP A 80 -4.43 2.72 8.48
CA ASP A 80 -3.68 1.67 9.18
C ASP A 80 -2.87 2.24 10.34
N VAL A 81 -2.22 3.41 10.14
CA VAL A 81 -1.52 4.13 11.22
C VAL A 81 -2.48 4.50 12.34
N ARG A 82 -3.64 5.07 12.01
CA ARG A 82 -4.66 5.44 13.00
C ARG A 82 -5.14 4.23 13.80
N ALA A 83 -5.51 3.14 13.13
CA ALA A 83 -5.94 1.91 13.79
C ALA A 83 -4.87 1.34 14.73
N THR A 84 -3.59 1.39 14.31
CA THR A 84 -2.45 0.98 15.13
C THR A 84 -2.30 1.85 16.38
N VAL A 85 -2.37 3.16 16.25
CA VAL A 85 -2.27 4.10 17.39
C VAL A 85 -3.46 3.93 18.34
N GLU A 86 -4.68 3.77 17.82
CA GLU A 86 -5.88 3.54 18.64
C GLU A 86 -5.75 2.22 19.42
N ARG A 87 -5.27 1.15 18.79
CA ARG A 87 -5.03 -0.13 19.47
C ARG A 87 -3.99 -0.02 20.60
N LEU A 88 -2.87 0.65 20.34
CA LEU A 88 -1.82 0.87 21.34
C LEU A 88 -2.33 1.75 22.49
N SER A 89 -3.09 2.80 22.17
CA SER A 89 -3.73 3.67 23.17
C SER A 89 -4.70 2.89 24.06
N ALA A 90 -5.49 1.97 23.49
CA ALA A 90 -6.41 1.12 24.25
C ALA A 90 -5.69 0.15 25.20
N SER A 91 -4.44 -0.23 24.87
CA SER A 91 -3.56 -1.03 25.73
C SER A 91 -2.71 -0.18 26.71
N GLY A 92 -2.99 1.12 26.85
CA GLY A 92 -2.27 2.03 27.73
C GLY A 92 -0.85 2.37 27.28
N VAL A 93 -0.48 2.07 26.03
CA VAL A 93 0.85 2.36 25.45
C VAL A 93 0.85 3.74 24.80
N ARG A 94 1.82 4.58 25.16
CA ARG A 94 2.03 5.88 24.49
C ARG A 94 2.86 5.71 23.22
N VAL A 95 2.56 6.49 22.18
CA VAL A 95 3.23 6.39 20.88
C VAL A 95 3.78 7.75 20.47
N HIS A 96 5.10 7.87 20.36
CA HIS A 96 5.78 9.08 19.93
C HIS A 96 6.29 8.96 18.49
N CYS A 97 6.04 9.99 17.67
CA CYS A 97 6.54 10.09 16.30
C CYS A 97 7.46 11.30 16.16
N LEU A 98 8.75 11.07 15.85
CA LEU A 98 9.76 12.12 15.78
C LEU A 98 9.50 13.09 14.61
N ALA A 99 9.07 12.60 13.46
CA ALA A 99 8.74 13.44 12.30
C ALA A 99 7.62 14.47 12.58
N LEU A 100 6.85 14.29 13.67
CA LEU A 100 5.84 15.22 14.13
C LEU A 100 6.29 15.98 15.38
N GLY A 101 7.59 16.22 15.54
CA GLY A 101 8.14 16.92 16.70
C GLY A 101 8.11 16.12 18.00
N GLY A 102 8.06 14.76 17.92
CA GLY A 102 8.01 13.90 19.11
C GLY A 102 6.65 13.89 19.81
N VAL A 103 5.60 14.37 19.17
CA VAL A 103 4.24 14.40 19.74
C VAL A 103 3.80 12.98 20.09
N ASP A 104 3.19 12.86 21.28
CA ASP A 104 2.47 11.64 21.69
C ASP A 104 1.16 11.53 20.90
N LEU A 105 1.11 10.59 19.96
CA LEU A 105 -0.03 10.35 19.08
C LEU A 105 -1.28 9.84 19.83
N THR A 106 -1.11 9.33 21.04
CA THR A 106 -2.20 8.83 21.89
C THR A 106 -2.85 9.94 22.71
N SER A 107 -2.19 11.09 22.84
CA SER A 107 -2.72 12.29 23.50
C SER A 107 -3.87 12.92 22.70
N ALA A 108 -4.63 13.82 23.35
CA ALA A 108 -5.69 14.58 22.66
C ALA A 108 -5.14 15.41 21.48
N ALA A 109 -3.99 16.06 21.65
CA ALA A 109 -3.32 16.80 20.58
C ALA A 109 -2.83 15.87 19.45
N GLY A 110 -2.25 14.72 19.80
CA GLY A 110 -1.83 13.70 18.82
C GLY A 110 -3.01 13.13 18.03
N LYS A 111 -4.13 12.83 18.67
CA LYS A 111 -5.36 12.38 18.01
C LYS A 111 -5.91 13.43 17.03
N MET A 112 -5.89 14.70 17.42
CA MET A 112 -6.26 15.81 16.53
C MET A 112 -5.33 15.88 15.32
N THR A 113 -4.02 15.82 15.53
CA THR A 113 -3.02 15.83 14.46
C THR A 113 -3.22 14.66 13.49
N MET A 114 -3.47 13.46 14.02
CA MET A 114 -3.79 12.28 13.20
C MET A 114 -5.09 12.44 12.40
N GLY A 115 -6.09 13.09 12.98
CA GLY A 115 -7.34 13.44 12.30
C GLY A 115 -7.13 14.34 11.10
N VAL A 116 -6.32 15.39 11.25
CA VAL A 116 -5.96 16.31 10.15
C VAL A 116 -5.19 15.59 9.05
N ILE A 117 -4.19 14.76 9.41
CA ILE A 117 -3.41 13.99 8.45
C ILE A 117 -4.29 13.01 7.66
N ALA A 118 -5.24 12.35 8.33
CA ALA A 118 -6.18 11.45 7.68
C ALA A 118 -7.08 12.20 6.68
N ALA A 119 -7.65 13.34 7.07
CA ALA A 119 -8.49 14.17 6.20
C ALA A 119 -7.73 14.68 4.96
N VAL A 120 -6.48 15.12 5.12
CA VAL A 120 -5.62 15.54 4.00
C VAL A 120 -5.34 14.37 3.06
N SER A 121 -5.06 13.19 3.60
CA SER A 121 -4.79 11.98 2.79
C SER A 121 -6.02 11.52 2.00
N GLU A 122 -7.22 11.63 2.56
CA GLU A 122 -8.48 11.37 1.85
C GLU A 122 -8.69 12.37 0.74
N PHE A 123 -8.51 13.65 1.01
CA PHE A 123 -8.63 14.72 0.01
C PHE A 123 -7.65 14.54 -1.16
N GLU A 124 -6.38 14.22 -0.88
CA GLU A 124 -5.39 13.93 -1.93
C GLU A 124 -5.81 12.74 -2.79
N ARG A 125 -6.34 11.69 -2.18
CA ARG A 125 -6.85 10.52 -2.90
C ARG A 125 -8.02 10.88 -3.82
N ASP A 126 -8.98 11.66 -3.32
CA ASP A 126 -10.14 12.09 -4.10
C ASP A 126 -9.74 12.94 -5.30
N LEU A 127 -8.80 13.87 -5.12
CA LEU A 127 -8.22 14.65 -6.21
C LEU A 127 -7.53 13.77 -7.27
N LEU A 128 -6.82 12.72 -6.86
CA LEU A 128 -6.18 11.78 -7.78
C LEU A 128 -7.22 10.98 -8.59
N ILE A 129 -8.30 10.54 -7.94
CA ILE A 129 -9.42 9.85 -8.59
C ILE A 129 -10.06 10.78 -9.61
N GLU A 130 -10.39 12.02 -9.24
CA GLU A 130 -10.99 13.02 -10.11
C GLU A 130 -10.12 13.30 -11.34
N ARG A 131 -8.82 13.54 -11.14
CA ARG A 131 -7.86 13.74 -12.24
C ARG A 131 -7.80 12.55 -13.19
N THR A 132 -7.81 11.33 -12.62
CA THR A 132 -7.79 10.09 -13.40
C THR A 132 -9.04 9.95 -14.23
N GLN A 133 -10.22 10.20 -13.65
CA GLN A 133 -11.52 10.15 -14.36
C GLN A 133 -11.59 11.20 -15.45
N ALA A 134 -11.16 12.43 -15.18
CA ALA A 134 -11.09 13.50 -16.18
C ALA A 134 -10.14 13.12 -17.33
N GLY A 135 -9.00 12.52 -17.03
CA GLY A 135 -8.04 12.00 -18.03
C GLY A 135 -8.65 10.90 -18.89
N LEU A 136 -9.33 9.93 -18.29
CA LEU A 136 -10.01 8.85 -18.99
C LEU A 136 -11.15 9.37 -19.88
N SER A 137 -11.94 10.32 -19.38
CA SER A 137 -13.02 10.96 -20.15
C SER A 137 -12.49 11.70 -21.35
N ARG A 138 -11.39 12.45 -21.19
CA ARG A 138 -10.71 13.14 -22.29
C ARG A 138 -10.14 12.17 -23.34
N ALA A 139 -9.51 11.09 -22.89
CA ALA A 139 -8.99 10.06 -23.79
C ALA A 139 -10.10 9.39 -24.60
N LYS A 140 -11.25 9.09 -23.96
CA LYS A 140 -12.46 8.60 -24.63
C LYS A 140 -12.98 9.59 -25.69
N ALA A 141 -13.09 10.87 -25.34
CA ALA A 141 -13.54 11.93 -26.27
C ALA A 141 -12.60 12.08 -27.48
N GLN A 142 -11.31 11.77 -27.31
CA GLN A 142 -10.29 11.74 -28.36
C GLN A 142 -10.28 10.41 -29.17
N GLY A 143 -11.26 9.52 -28.96
CA GLY A 143 -11.35 8.23 -29.65
C GLY A 143 -10.30 7.20 -29.24
N ARG A 144 -9.57 7.43 -28.14
CA ARG A 144 -8.59 6.47 -27.66
C ARG A 144 -9.28 5.28 -26.99
N SER A 145 -8.93 4.08 -27.42
CA SER A 145 -9.37 2.86 -26.76
C SER A 145 -8.67 2.73 -25.40
N LEU A 146 -9.46 2.60 -24.32
CA LEU A 146 -8.94 2.46 -22.96
C LEU A 146 -8.79 0.97 -22.62
N GLY A 147 -7.76 0.65 -21.82
CA GLY A 147 -7.50 -0.69 -21.34
C GLY A 147 -6.34 -1.38 -22.07
N ARG A 148 -6.25 -2.71 -21.87
CA ARG A 148 -5.20 -3.50 -22.52
C ARG A 148 -5.40 -3.53 -24.03
N PRO A 149 -4.37 -3.23 -24.84
CA PRO A 149 -4.46 -3.35 -26.30
C PRO A 149 -5.01 -4.71 -26.73
N ALA A 150 -5.72 -4.74 -27.84
CA ALA A 150 -6.18 -6.00 -28.40
C ALA A 150 -4.99 -6.90 -28.72
N ALA A 151 -5.12 -8.20 -28.39
CA ALA A 151 -4.06 -9.17 -28.64
C ALA A 151 -3.84 -9.45 -30.14
N LEU A 152 -4.84 -9.15 -30.97
CA LEU A 152 -4.82 -9.29 -32.42
C LEU A 152 -5.24 -7.96 -33.07
N SER A 153 -4.58 -7.62 -34.19
CA SER A 153 -4.96 -6.49 -35.02
C SER A 153 -6.33 -6.70 -35.68
N ASP A 154 -6.95 -5.65 -36.18
CA ASP A 154 -8.27 -5.74 -36.83
C ASP A 154 -8.25 -6.68 -38.06
N VAL A 155 -7.17 -6.70 -38.82
CA VAL A 155 -6.94 -7.65 -39.91
C VAL A 155 -6.91 -9.08 -39.42
N GLN A 156 -6.19 -9.35 -38.35
CA GLN A 156 -6.13 -10.69 -37.75
C GLN A 156 -7.47 -11.09 -37.13
N GLN A 157 -8.22 -10.16 -36.54
CA GLN A 157 -9.57 -10.44 -36.02
C GLN A 157 -10.54 -10.81 -37.15
N ALA A 158 -10.48 -10.13 -38.30
CA ALA A 158 -11.27 -10.48 -39.46
C ALA A 158 -10.91 -11.89 -39.99
N GLU A 159 -9.63 -12.25 -40.00
CA GLU A 159 -9.20 -13.60 -40.41
C GLU A 159 -9.66 -14.68 -39.44
N VAL A 160 -9.60 -14.40 -38.12
CA VAL A 160 -10.18 -15.27 -37.08
C VAL A 160 -11.66 -15.54 -37.34
N LEU A 161 -12.45 -14.50 -37.61
CA LEU A 161 -13.90 -14.63 -37.90
C LEU A 161 -14.15 -15.45 -39.17
N LYS A 162 -13.34 -15.25 -40.21
CA LYS A 162 -13.41 -16.04 -41.45
C LYS A 162 -13.12 -17.51 -41.19
N LEU A 163 -12.06 -17.85 -40.44
CA LEU A 163 -11.74 -19.24 -40.13
C LEU A 163 -12.84 -19.90 -39.28
N ARG A 164 -13.42 -19.16 -38.35
CA ARG A 164 -14.52 -19.64 -37.53
C ARG A 164 -15.82 -19.85 -38.31
N SER A 165 -16.11 -19.05 -39.33
CA SER A 165 -17.24 -19.27 -40.24
C SER A 165 -17.07 -20.52 -41.14
N MET A 166 -15.82 -21.02 -41.26
CA MET A 166 -15.49 -22.27 -41.96
C MET A 166 -15.43 -23.46 -41.01
N ASP A 167 -16.03 -23.36 -39.82
CA ASP A 167 -16.06 -24.42 -38.76
C ASP A 167 -14.70 -24.89 -38.26
N VAL A 168 -13.62 -24.11 -38.46
CA VAL A 168 -12.29 -24.40 -37.85
C VAL A 168 -12.40 -24.31 -36.35
N SER A 169 -11.91 -25.31 -35.61
CA SER A 169 -12.05 -25.40 -34.15
C SER A 169 -11.41 -24.20 -33.43
N LEU A 170 -12.02 -23.73 -32.31
CA LEU A 170 -11.46 -22.70 -31.44
C LEU A 170 -10.01 -22.95 -31.04
N GLY A 171 -9.66 -24.22 -30.78
CA GLY A 171 -8.32 -24.63 -30.40
C GLY A 171 -7.30 -24.42 -31.51
N THR A 172 -7.67 -24.77 -32.74
CA THR A 172 -6.83 -24.62 -33.93
C THR A 172 -6.56 -23.15 -34.23
N VAL A 173 -7.62 -22.30 -34.23
CA VAL A 173 -7.51 -20.87 -34.45
C VAL A 173 -6.67 -20.22 -33.35
N ALA A 174 -6.92 -20.54 -32.09
CA ALA A 174 -6.15 -20.00 -30.97
C ALA A 174 -4.66 -20.32 -31.08
N LYS A 175 -4.31 -21.55 -31.48
CA LYS A 175 -2.92 -21.99 -31.70
C LYS A 175 -2.28 -21.25 -32.89
N GLN A 176 -3.00 -21.07 -33.99
CA GLN A 176 -2.51 -20.38 -35.18
C GLN A 176 -2.13 -18.92 -34.91
N PHE A 177 -2.94 -18.21 -34.13
CA PHE A 177 -2.70 -16.80 -33.79
C PHE A 177 -1.93 -16.58 -32.47
N GLY A 178 -1.48 -17.62 -31.77
CA GLY A 178 -0.72 -17.53 -30.53
C GLY A 178 -1.49 -16.90 -29.36
N VAL A 179 -2.83 -17.05 -29.33
CA VAL A 179 -3.71 -16.46 -28.31
C VAL A 179 -4.52 -17.53 -27.57
N SER A 180 -5.14 -17.17 -26.45
CA SER A 180 -6.01 -18.09 -25.72
C SER A 180 -7.34 -18.32 -26.45
N ARG A 181 -7.98 -19.49 -26.22
CA ARG A 181 -9.33 -19.78 -26.74
C ARG A 181 -10.36 -18.71 -26.30
N SER A 182 -10.24 -18.20 -25.08
CA SER A 182 -11.11 -17.13 -24.57
C SER A 182 -10.90 -15.78 -25.27
N ALA A 183 -9.73 -15.55 -25.89
CA ALA A 183 -9.51 -14.36 -26.73
C ALA A 183 -10.30 -14.48 -28.04
N ILE A 184 -10.29 -15.67 -28.69
CA ILE A 184 -11.07 -15.93 -29.89
C ILE A 184 -12.58 -15.77 -29.61
N GLN A 185 -13.09 -16.39 -28.54
CA GLN A 185 -14.50 -16.26 -28.14
C GLN A 185 -14.93 -14.81 -27.91
N ARG A 186 -14.05 -13.96 -27.34
CA ARG A 186 -14.33 -12.54 -27.15
C ARG A 186 -14.43 -11.78 -28.49
N ILE A 187 -13.62 -12.17 -29.48
CA ILE A 187 -13.68 -11.61 -30.83
C ILE A 187 -15.03 -11.97 -31.49
N GLU A 188 -15.40 -13.26 -31.46
CA GLU A 188 -16.72 -13.72 -31.99
C GLU A 188 -17.87 -12.96 -31.30
N LYS A 189 -17.88 -12.89 -29.98
CA LYS A 189 -18.95 -12.21 -29.22
C LYS A 189 -19.06 -10.73 -29.50
N ARG A 190 -17.95 -10.05 -29.81
CA ARG A 190 -17.93 -8.61 -30.14
C ARG A 190 -18.53 -8.32 -31.53
N HIS A 191 -18.45 -9.26 -32.44
CA HIS A 191 -18.94 -9.11 -33.82
C HIS A 191 -20.29 -9.78 -34.07
N ALA A 192 -20.83 -10.50 -33.09
CA ALA A 192 -22.16 -11.13 -33.14
C ALA A 192 -23.28 -10.25 -32.53
N GLY A 193 -22.96 -9.10 -31.94
CA GLY A 193 -23.88 -8.12 -31.40
C GLY A 193 -23.69 -6.76 -32.05
#